data_344c65bef7bf0c0cfc3938d1734354bd
#
_entry.id   344c65bef7bf0c0cfc3938d1734354bd
#
_cell.length_a   1.000
_cell.length_b   1.000
_cell.length_c   1.000
_cell.angle_alpha   90.00
_cell.angle_beta   90.00
_cell.angle_gamma   90.00
#
_symmetry.space_group_name_H-M   'P 1'
#
loop_
_entity.id
_entity.type
_entity.pdbx_description
1 polymer ?
#
loop_
_entity_poly.entity_id
_entity_poly.type
_entity_poly.pdbx_seq_one_letter_code
_entity_poly.pdbx_strand_id
1 'polypeptide(L)'
;MKRPELLVPASSLEVLKVAVIYGADAVYIGGEAFGLRAKAKNFSKEDMCEGIAFAHAHGVKVYVTVNILAHNSDLEGVREYLQELKEIGPDALIIADPGIFMYAKEICPEIERHISTQANNTNYETYRFWYNLGAKRVVSARELSLEEIREIRAHIPDDMEIETFIHGAMCISYSGRCLLSNFMAGRDANQGACTHPCRWKYSVVEEKRPGEYMPVFENERGTFIFNSKDLCMVEHMEDILTSGIDSLKIEGRMKTALYVATVARTYRKAIDDCLESVEKYHANMPWYQEQISNCTYRQFTTGFFYGKPDENTQIYDSNTYVREYTYLGFAEEIDERGLARLTQRNKFSVGETIEIMKPDGRNIPVTVEAIYNEEGESMESAPHAQQRIYVKLTETPEVFDILRRGE
;
A
#
# COMPACT_ATOMS: atom_id res chain seq x y z
N MET A 1 5.32 -23.05 -10.54
CA MET A 1 4.41 -22.07 -9.89
C MET A 1 4.07 -20.98 -10.92
N LYS A 2 2.84 -20.47 -10.93
CA LYS A 2 2.46 -19.30 -11.76
C LYS A 2 2.99 -18.04 -11.08
N ARG A 3 3.59 -17.10 -11.84
CA ARG A 3 4.00 -15.80 -11.31
C ARG A 3 2.74 -14.96 -11.03
N PRO A 4 2.47 -14.58 -9.78
CA PRO A 4 1.38 -13.68 -9.46
C PRO A 4 1.75 -12.23 -9.79
N GLU A 5 0.73 -11.41 -9.98
CA GLU A 5 0.87 -9.96 -10.10
C GLU A 5 1.23 -9.36 -8.73
N LEU A 6 2.21 -8.46 -8.69
CA LEU A 6 2.49 -7.63 -7.51
C LEU A 6 1.78 -6.29 -7.67
N LEU A 7 0.72 -6.08 -6.88
CA LEU A 7 -0.11 -4.89 -6.90
C LEU A 7 0.28 -3.92 -5.78
N VAL A 8 0.74 -2.73 -6.17
CA VAL A 8 1.38 -1.74 -5.29
C VAL A 8 0.52 -0.47 -5.19
N PRO A 9 0.38 0.15 -3.99
CA PRO A 9 -0.39 1.38 -3.83
C PRO A 9 0.38 2.62 -4.30
N ALA A 10 -0.34 3.65 -4.76
CA ALA A 10 0.23 4.98 -4.94
C ALA A 10 -0.70 6.09 -4.45
N SER A 11 -0.10 7.09 -3.79
CA SER A 11 -0.79 8.27 -3.24
C SER A 11 -0.66 9.51 -4.12
N SER A 12 0.24 9.50 -5.09
CA SER A 12 0.55 10.61 -6.00
C SER A 12 1.24 10.09 -7.26
N LEU A 13 1.32 10.92 -8.27
CA LEU A 13 2.05 10.62 -9.51
C LEU A 13 3.52 10.24 -9.25
N GLU A 14 4.20 10.93 -8.32
CA GLU A 14 5.54 10.59 -7.86
C GLU A 14 5.61 9.14 -7.33
N VAL A 15 4.72 8.79 -6.41
CA VAL A 15 4.69 7.45 -5.79
C VAL A 15 4.33 6.38 -6.82
N LEU A 16 3.46 6.70 -7.79
CA LEU A 16 3.13 5.79 -8.89
C LEU A 16 4.37 5.46 -9.72
N LYS A 17 5.11 6.50 -10.16
CA LYS A 17 6.34 6.32 -10.94
C LYS A 17 7.37 5.49 -10.19
N VAL A 18 7.56 5.78 -8.89
CA VAL A 18 8.44 5.00 -8.02
C VAL A 18 7.97 3.54 -7.90
N ALA A 19 6.66 3.29 -7.68
CA ALA A 19 6.13 1.93 -7.60
C ALA A 19 6.41 1.11 -8.87
N VAL A 20 6.21 1.72 -10.04
CA VAL A 20 6.50 1.13 -11.35
C VAL A 20 7.97 0.73 -11.48
N ILE A 21 8.89 1.64 -11.16
CA ILE A 21 10.34 1.42 -11.29
C ILE A 21 10.84 0.39 -10.27
N TYR A 22 10.23 0.32 -9.08
CA TYR A 22 10.63 -0.59 -8.00
C TYR A 22 9.94 -1.96 -8.04
N GLY A 23 9.32 -2.33 -9.18
CA GLY A 23 8.95 -3.71 -9.49
C GLY A 23 7.48 -4.07 -9.34
N ALA A 24 6.57 -3.10 -9.33
CA ALA A 24 5.14 -3.35 -9.45
C ALA A 24 4.80 -3.96 -10.82
N ASP A 25 3.92 -4.96 -10.85
CA ASP A 25 3.26 -5.42 -12.08
C ASP A 25 1.96 -4.64 -12.34
N ALA A 26 1.37 -4.10 -11.27
CA ALA A 26 0.23 -3.19 -11.33
C ALA A 26 0.26 -2.18 -10.17
N VAL A 27 -0.33 -1.01 -10.39
CA VAL A 27 -0.45 0.04 -9.36
C VAL A 27 -1.93 0.38 -9.15
N TYR A 28 -2.38 0.53 -7.90
CA TYR A 28 -3.72 1.04 -7.63
C TYR A 28 -3.71 2.43 -7.02
N ILE A 29 -4.59 3.28 -7.55
CA ILE A 29 -4.70 4.70 -7.21
C ILE A 29 -6.14 5.07 -6.83
N GLY A 30 -6.34 6.28 -6.32
CA GLY A 30 -7.66 6.86 -6.09
C GLY A 30 -7.78 8.20 -6.77
N GLY A 31 -8.88 8.41 -7.48
CA GLY A 31 -9.26 9.71 -7.99
C GLY A 31 -9.85 10.62 -6.91
N GLU A 32 -10.16 11.86 -7.26
CA GLU A 32 -10.70 12.88 -6.34
C GLU A 32 -12.09 12.53 -5.82
N ALA A 33 -12.84 11.66 -6.53
CA ALA A 33 -14.19 11.25 -6.17
C ALA A 33 -14.31 9.73 -5.96
N PHE A 34 -15.30 9.30 -5.19
CA PHE A 34 -15.76 7.90 -5.00
C PHE A 34 -14.73 6.88 -4.53
N GLY A 35 -13.54 7.30 -4.14
CA GLY A 35 -12.52 6.45 -3.52
C GLY A 35 -12.55 6.55 -2.00
N LEU A 36 -12.27 5.44 -1.30
CA LEU A 36 -11.95 5.48 0.12
C LEU A 36 -10.70 6.34 0.32
N ARG A 37 -10.79 7.34 1.22
CA ARG A 37 -9.74 8.32 1.58
C ARG A 37 -9.87 9.68 0.86
N ALA A 38 -11.09 10.21 0.79
CA ALA A 38 -11.41 11.53 0.26
C ALA A 38 -10.57 12.71 0.83
N LYS A 39 -9.85 12.52 1.95
CA LYS A 39 -8.91 13.51 2.55
C LYS A 39 -7.44 13.27 2.23
N ALA A 40 -7.10 12.25 1.42
CA ALA A 40 -5.75 12.06 0.90
C ALA A 40 -5.50 13.00 -0.28
N LYS A 41 -4.23 13.21 -0.64
CA LYS A 41 -3.90 13.67 -1.99
C LYS A 41 -4.41 12.59 -2.94
N ASN A 42 -5.40 12.91 -3.74
CA ASN A 42 -5.95 12.05 -4.77
C ASN A 42 -5.40 12.53 -6.12
N PHE A 43 -5.44 11.63 -7.11
CA PHE A 43 -4.98 11.96 -8.45
C PHE A 43 -5.98 12.87 -9.15
N SER A 44 -5.53 13.99 -9.70
CA SER A 44 -6.29 14.77 -10.69
C SER A 44 -6.44 13.95 -11.98
N LYS A 45 -7.30 14.40 -12.90
CA LYS A 45 -7.44 13.81 -14.23
C LYS A 45 -6.11 13.78 -14.97
N GLU A 46 -5.39 14.89 -14.92
CA GLU A 46 -4.08 15.07 -15.55
C GLU A 46 -3.04 14.09 -14.97
N ASP A 47 -2.97 13.99 -13.64
CA ASP A 47 -2.08 13.05 -12.94
C ASP A 47 -2.40 11.60 -13.29
N MET A 48 -3.71 11.24 -13.42
CA MET A 48 -4.11 9.91 -13.85
C MET A 48 -3.68 9.60 -15.27
N CYS A 49 -3.91 10.54 -16.22
CA CYS A 49 -3.51 10.36 -17.61
C CYS A 49 -1.98 10.19 -17.74
N GLU A 50 -1.20 11.05 -17.06
CA GLU A 50 0.27 10.97 -17.08
C GLU A 50 0.75 9.66 -16.41
N GLY A 51 0.18 9.31 -15.25
CA GLY A 51 0.54 8.11 -14.51
C GLY A 51 0.25 6.83 -15.28
N ILE A 52 -0.91 6.73 -15.94
CA ILE A 52 -1.30 5.59 -16.77
C ILE A 52 -0.37 5.48 -17.98
N ALA A 53 -0.10 6.58 -18.68
CA ALA A 53 0.82 6.59 -19.81
C ALA A 53 2.24 6.14 -19.40
N PHE A 54 2.73 6.62 -18.25
CA PHE A 54 4.02 6.20 -17.71
C PHE A 54 4.05 4.71 -17.36
N ALA A 55 3.02 4.23 -16.64
CA ALA A 55 2.92 2.82 -16.25
C ALA A 55 2.84 1.89 -17.47
N HIS A 56 2.00 2.21 -18.45
CA HIS A 56 1.85 1.43 -19.68
C HIS A 56 3.14 1.40 -20.50
N ALA A 57 3.91 2.50 -20.56
CA ALA A 57 5.22 2.53 -21.21
C ALA A 57 6.23 1.54 -20.57
N HIS A 58 6.02 1.16 -19.31
CA HIS A 58 6.81 0.16 -18.58
C HIS A 58 6.14 -1.21 -18.48
N GLY A 59 5.00 -1.43 -19.17
CA GLY A 59 4.23 -2.70 -19.12
C GLY A 59 3.51 -2.94 -17.80
N VAL A 60 3.25 -1.91 -17.00
CA VAL A 60 2.58 -1.95 -15.70
C VAL A 60 1.14 -1.48 -15.83
N LYS A 61 0.18 -2.20 -15.22
CA LYS A 61 -1.24 -1.86 -15.21
C LYS A 61 -1.59 -0.82 -14.14
N VAL A 62 -2.69 -0.10 -14.36
CA VAL A 62 -3.19 0.89 -13.38
C VAL A 62 -4.67 0.63 -13.07
N TYR A 63 -5.00 0.48 -11.78
CA TYR A 63 -6.35 0.24 -11.29
C TYR A 63 -6.84 1.44 -10.47
N VAL A 64 -8.06 1.90 -10.76
CA VAL A 64 -8.66 3.03 -10.05
C VAL A 64 -9.69 2.55 -9.04
N THR A 65 -9.58 3.04 -7.79
CA THR A 65 -10.55 2.71 -6.73
C THR A 65 -11.82 3.56 -6.85
N VAL A 66 -12.96 2.89 -6.95
CA VAL A 66 -14.32 3.45 -6.87
C VAL A 66 -15.07 2.63 -5.81
N ASN A 67 -14.53 2.57 -4.59
CA ASN A 67 -14.85 1.53 -3.63
C ASN A 67 -15.44 2.05 -2.30
N ILE A 68 -16.09 3.20 -2.30
CA ILE A 68 -16.93 3.62 -1.18
C ILE A 68 -18.16 2.70 -1.07
N LEU A 69 -18.77 2.65 0.12
CA LEU A 69 -20.14 2.15 0.29
C LEU A 69 -21.07 3.35 0.09
N ALA A 70 -21.65 3.45 -1.11
CA ALA A 70 -22.36 4.63 -1.55
C ALA A 70 -23.69 4.81 -0.81
N HIS A 71 -23.97 6.05 -0.38
CA HIS A 71 -25.30 6.52 -0.01
C HIS A 71 -25.99 7.12 -1.24
N ASN A 72 -27.31 7.36 -1.15
CA ASN A 72 -28.05 7.92 -2.28
C ASN A 72 -27.49 9.27 -2.77
N SER A 73 -26.98 10.10 -1.85
CA SER A 73 -26.31 11.36 -2.17
C SER A 73 -25.00 11.18 -2.95
N ASP A 74 -24.33 10.04 -2.77
CA ASP A 74 -23.07 9.75 -3.46
C ASP A 74 -23.31 9.25 -4.89
N LEU A 75 -24.54 8.82 -5.23
CA LEU A 75 -24.88 8.36 -6.57
C LEU A 75 -25.01 9.53 -7.57
N GLU A 76 -25.20 10.76 -7.08
CA GLU A 76 -25.04 11.95 -7.91
C GLU A 76 -23.59 12.06 -8.37
N GLY A 77 -23.37 12.19 -9.68
CA GLY A 77 -22.03 12.33 -10.27
C GLY A 77 -21.26 11.02 -10.50
N VAL A 78 -21.73 9.86 -9.99
CA VAL A 78 -21.08 8.57 -10.26
C VAL A 78 -21.03 8.25 -11.75
N ARG A 79 -22.13 8.49 -12.47
CA ARG A 79 -22.20 8.20 -13.90
C ARG A 79 -21.23 9.05 -14.71
N GLU A 80 -21.16 10.34 -14.39
CA GLU A 80 -20.24 11.30 -15.00
C GLU A 80 -18.78 10.92 -14.72
N TYR A 81 -18.48 10.53 -13.48
CA TYR A 81 -17.15 10.09 -13.11
C TYR A 81 -16.75 8.78 -13.81
N LEU A 82 -17.67 7.82 -13.95
CA LEU A 82 -17.41 6.59 -14.71
C LEU A 82 -17.19 6.88 -16.20
N GLN A 83 -17.89 7.88 -16.77
CA GLN A 83 -17.66 8.32 -18.14
C GLN A 83 -16.28 8.97 -18.28
N GLU A 84 -15.84 9.77 -17.31
CA GLU A 84 -14.50 10.33 -17.27
C GLU A 84 -13.43 9.25 -17.17
N LEU A 85 -13.60 8.24 -16.29
CA LEU A 85 -12.68 7.11 -16.19
C LEU A 85 -12.61 6.27 -17.48
N LYS A 86 -13.74 6.16 -18.20
CA LYS A 86 -13.75 5.55 -19.53
C LYS A 86 -12.85 6.28 -20.53
N GLU A 87 -12.85 7.61 -20.49
CA GLU A 87 -11.98 8.44 -21.34
C GLU A 87 -10.50 8.34 -20.93
N ILE A 88 -10.23 8.28 -19.62
CA ILE A 88 -8.88 8.14 -19.06
C ILE A 88 -8.29 6.76 -19.36
N GLY A 89 -9.10 5.70 -19.35
CA GLY A 89 -8.72 4.35 -19.76
C GLY A 89 -7.83 3.59 -18.78
N PRO A 90 -8.14 3.52 -17.46
CA PRO A 90 -7.45 2.59 -16.57
C PRO A 90 -7.73 1.14 -16.96
N ASP A 91 -6.87 0.21 -16.56
CA ASP A 91 -7.02 -1.20 -16.87
C ASP A 91 -8.18 -1.85 -16.09
N ALA A 92 -8.44 -1.39 -14.85
CA ALA A 92 -9.55 -1.88 -14.05
C ALA A 92 -10.10 -0.85 -13.06
N LEU A 93 -11.35 -1.06 -12.64
CA LEU A 93 -11.99 -0.37 -11.52
C LEU A 93 -12.12 -1.30 -10.33
N ILE A 94 -11.70 -0.86 -9.15
CA ILE A 94 -11.86 -1.59 -7.89
C ILE A 94 -13.13 -1.07 -7.21
N ILE A 95 -14.18 -1.87 -7.16
CA ILE A 95 -15.55 -1.47 -6.78
C ILE A 95 -16.03 -2.32 -5.60
N ALA A 96 -16.74 -1.70 -4.64
CA ALA A 96 -17.36 -2.41 -3.52
C ALA A 96 -18.89 -2.44 -3.57
N ASP A 97 -19.49 -1.36 -4.08
CA ASP A 97 -20.94 -1.17 -4.12
C ASP A 97 -21.56 -1.86 -5.35
N PRO A 98 -22.57 -2.75 -5.17
CA PRO A 98 -23.22 -3.44 -6.29
C PRO A 98 -23.92 -2.50 -7.29
N GLY A 99 -24.46 -1.35 -6.82
CA GLY A 99 -25.09 -0.35 -7.69
C GLY A 99 -24.08 0.32 -8.61
N ILE A 100 -22.93 0.76 -8.02
CA ILE A 100 -21.82 1.33 -8.79
C ILE A 100 -21.25 0.29 -9.75
N PHE A 101 -21.16 -0.99 -9.36
CA PHE A 101 -20.72 -2.07 -10.23
C PHE A 101 -21.61 -2.20 -11.48
N MET A 102 -22.93 -2.11 -11.31
CA MET A 102 -23.87 -2.17 -12.44
C MET A 102 -23.74 -0.95 -13.34
N TYR A 103 -23.51 0.26 -12.78
CA TYR A 103 -23.24 1.44 -13.59
C TYR A 103 -21.93 1.32 -14.38
N ALA A 104 -20.86 0.82 -13.76
CA ALA A 104 -19.60 0.57 -14.45
C ALA A 104 -19.76 -0.45 -15.60
N LYS A 105 -20.54 -1.52 -15.38
CA LYS A 105 -20.85 -2.53 -16.42
C LYS A 105 -21.60 -1.93 -17.61
N GLU A 106 -22.49 -0.97 -17.37
CA GLU A 106 -23.27 -0.28 -18.41
C GLU A 106 -22.42 0.75 -19.16
N ILE A 107 -21.65 1.58 -18.44
CA ILE A 107 -21.00 2.81 -18.97
C ILE A 107 -19.64 2.48 -19.59
N CYS A 108 -18.82 1.67 -18.91
CA CYS A 108 -17.45 1.33 -19.32
C CYS A 108 -17.23 -0.20 -19.31
N PRO A 109 -17.97 -0.97 -20.12
CA PRO A 109 -17.90 -2.45 -20.14
C PRO A 109 -16.51 -2.97 -20.53
N GLU A 110 -15.71 -2.18 -21.23
CA GLU A 110 -14.34 -2.49 -21.66
C GLU A 110 -13.32 -2.44 -20.53
N ILE A 111 -13.58 -1.71 -19.45
CA ILE A 111 -12.69 -1.64 -18.28
C ILE A 111 -13.00 -2.83 -17.35
N GLU A 112 -11.98 -3.55 -16.93
CA GLU A 112 -12.16 -4.66 -16.00
C GLU A 112 -12.75 -4.20 -14.65
N ARG A 113 -13.56 -5.04 -14.03
CA ARG A 113 -14.17 -4.79 -12.72
C ARG A 113 -13.61 -5.77 -11.70
N HIS A 114 -12.89 -5.23 -10.71
CA HIS A 114 -12.35 -5.95 -9.58
C HIS A 114 -13.18 -5.65 -8.33
N ILE A 115 -13.59 -6.67 -7.61
CA ILE A 115 -14.41 -6.50 -6.40
C ILE A 115 -13.49 -6.20 -5.22
N SER A 116 -13.71 -5.04 -4.60
CA SER A 116 -12.94 -4.58 -3.44
C SER A 116 -13.11 -5.50 -2.22
N THR A 117 -12.08 -5.56 -1.37
CA THR A 117 -12.17 -6.18 -0.04
C THR A 117 -13.28 -5.57 0.83
N GLN A 118 -13.73 -4.35 0.54
CA GLN A 118 -14.87 -3.68 1.21
C GLN A 118 -16.20 -4.41 1.00
N ALA A 119 -16.32 -5.27 -0.01
CA ALA A 119 -17.48 -6.13 -0.20
C ALA A 119 -17.47 -7.37 0.72
N ASN A 120 -16.38 -7.61 1.47
CA ASN A 120 -16.21 -8.67 2.46
C ASN A 120 -16.52 -10.08 1.93
N ASN A 121 -15.89 -10.45 0.82
CA ASN A 121 -16.06 -11.77 0.20
C ASN A 121 -15.27 -12.82 0.97
N THR A 122 -15.97 -13.81 1.53
CA THR A 122 -15.40 -14.82 2.44
C THR A 122 -15.68 -16.26 2.02
N ASN A 123 -16.36 -16.50 0.90
CA ASN A 123 -16.69 -17.85 0.44
C ASN A 123 -16.80 -17.91 -1.08
N TYR A 124 -16.63 -19.10 -1.65
CA TYR A 124 -16.63 -19.31 -3.11
C TYR A 124 -17.96 -18.98 -3.81
N GLU A 125 -19.11 -19.04 -3.11
CA GLU A 125 -20.39 -18.68 -3.72
C GLU A 125 -20.48 -17.16 -3.97
N THR A 126 -19.91 -16.31 -3.09
CA THR A 126 -19.84 -14.87 -3.36
C THR A 126 -18.90 -14.54 -4.53
N TYR A 127 -17.81 -15.31 -4.71
CA TYR A 127 -16.94 -15.17 -5.88
C TYR A 127 -17.68 -15.56 -7.16
N ARG A 128 -18.41 -16.69 -7.17
CA ARG A 128 -19.23 -17.13 -8.30
C ARG A 128 -20.34 -16.15 -8.64
N PHE A 129 -20.96 -15.55 -7.61
CA PHE A 129 -21.96 -14.49 -7.79
C PHE A 129 -21.36 -13.31 -8.58
N TRP A 130 -20.21 -12.78 -8.16
CA TRP A 130 -19.54 -11.68 -8.84
C TRP A 130 -19.05 -12.06 -10.23
N TYR A 131 -18.54 -13.28 -10.41
CA TYR A 131 -18.14 -13.79 -11.71
C TYR A 131 -19.32 -13.82 -12.70
N ASN A 132 -20.46 -14.32 -12.28
CA ASN A 132 -21.67 -14.36 -13.10
C ASN A 132 -22.18 -12.96 -13.48
N LEU A 133 -21.90 -11.95 -12.68
CA LEU A 133 -22.17 -10.54 -13.01
C LEU A 133 -21.12 -9.93 -13.95
N GLY A 134 -19.98 -10.59 -14.16
CA GLY A 134 -18.91 -10.15 -15.04
C GLY A 134 -17.74 -9.46 -14.34
N ALA A 135 -17.52 -9.71 -13.05
CA ALA A 135 -16.28 -9.34 -12.37
C ALA A 135 -15.14 -10.25 -12.84
N LYS A 136 -13.97 -9.66 -13.06
CA LYS A 136 -12.75 -10.38 -13.44
C LYS A 136 -11.99 -10.91 -12.23
N ARG A 137 -11.99 -10.13 -11.12
CA ARG A 137 -11.20 -10.38 -9.93
C ARG A 137 -11.97 -10.06 -8.66
N VAL A 138 -11.71 -10.82 -7.60
CA VAL A 138 -12.19 -10.52 -6.25
C VAL A 138 -11.01 -10.37 -5.29
N VAL A 139 -10.99 -9.25 -4.56
CA VAL A 139 -10.08 -9.04 -3.43
C VAL A 139 -10.68 -9.72 -2.22
N SER A 140 -10.01 -10.74 -1.72
CA SER A 140 -10.41 -11.50 -0.54
C SER A 140 -10.59 -10.62 0.69
N ALA A 141 -11.49 -11.00 1.59
CA ALA A 141 -11.47 -10.50 2.94
C ALA A 141 -10.13 -10.89 3.62
N ARG A 142 -9.60 -10.02 4.50
CA ARG A 142 -8.33 -10.27 5.20
C ARG A 142 -8.43 -11.30 6.31
N GLU A 143 -9.64 -11.69 6.62
CA GLU A 143 -10.02 -12.65 7.65
C GLU A 143 -10.01 -14.11 7.18
N LEU A 144 -9.62 -14.35 5.91
CA LEU A 144 -9.48 -15.70 5.34
C LEU A 144 -8.11 -16.30 5.62
N SER A 145 -8.11 -17.60 5.95
CA SER A 145 -6.91 -18.43 5.99
C SER A 145 -6.46 -18.88 4.58
N LEU A 146 -5.21 -19.33 4.45
CA LEU A 146 -4.71 -19.92 3.20
C LEU A 146 -5.49 -21.16 2.78
N GLU A 147 -5.99 -21.94 3.75
CA GLU A 147 -6.80 -23.12 3.48
C GLU A 147 -8.14 -22.72 2.84
N GLU A 148 -8.83 -21.72 3.41
CA GLU A 148 -10.07 -21.19 2.83
C GLU A 148 -9.85 -20.57 1.43
N ILE A 149 -8.72 -19.91 1.20
CA ILE A 149 -8.37 -19.37 -0.13
C ILE A 149 -8.16 -20.50 -1.15
N ARG A 150 -7.46 -21.59 -0.76
CA ARG A 150 -7.31 -22.78 -1.60
C ARG A 150 -8.65 -23.44 -1.90
N GLU A 151 -9.55 -23.52 -0.92
CA GLU A 151 -10.89 -24.04 -1.10
C GLU A 151 -11.69 -23.16 -2.08
N ILE A 152 -11.63 -21.83 -1.92
CA ILE A 152 -12.25 -20.88 -2.87
C ILE A 152 -11.70 -21.15 -4.29
N ARG A 153 -10.39 -21.22 -4.46
CA ARG A 153 -9.76 -21.49 -5.77
C ARG A 153 -10.29 -22.77 -6.42
N ALA A 154 -10.46 -23.83 -5.63
CA ALA A 154 -10.94 -25.12 -6.11
C ALA A 154 -12.41 -25.11 -6.62
N HIS A 155 -13.21 -24.11 -6.23
CA HIS A 155 -14.64 -24.04 -6.50
C HIS A 155 -15.04 -22.91 -7.46
N ILE A 156 -14.12 -22.09 -7.93
CA ILE A 156 -14.39 -20.99 -8.88
C ILE A 156 -13.78 -21.27 -10.25
N PRO A 157 -14.24 -20.63 -11.34
CA PRO A 157 -13.65 -20.76 -12.66
C PRO A 157 -12.16 -20.37 -12.69
N ASP A 158 -11.38 -21.01 -13.56
CA ASP A 158 -9.93 -20.79 -13.68
C ASP A 158 -9.59 -19.36 -14.13
N ASP A 159 -10.47 -18.72 -14.88
CA ASP A 159 -10.31 -17.34 -15.37
C ASP A 159 -10.82 -16.27 -14.40
N MET A 160 -11.42 -16.66 -13.27
CA MET A 160 -11.73 -15.78 -12.14
C MET A 160 -10.49 -15.59 -11.28
N GLU A 161 -10.04 -14.37 -11.10
CA GLU A 161 -8.81 -14.06 -10.36
C GLU A 161 -9.07 -13.81 -8.87
N ILE A 162 -8.16 -14.30 -8.04
CA ILE A 162 -8.12 -14.07 -6.59
C ILE A 162 -6.99 -13.08 -6.29
N GLU A 163 -7.33 -11.97 -5.62
CA GLU A 163 -6.37 -11.01 -5.09
C GLU A 163 -6.40 -11.05 -3.56
N THR A 164 -5.23 -10.98 -2.90
CA THR A 164 -5.16 -10.91 -1.44
C THR A 164 -4.10 -9.94 -0.96
N PHE A 165 -4.32 -9.35 0.23
CA PHE A 165 -3.31 -8.52 0.87
C PHE A 165 -2.21 -9.41 1.46
N ILE A 166 -0.95 -9.00 1.25
CA ILE A 166 0.24 -9.70 1.76
C ILE A 166 1.09 -8.82 2.67
N HIS A 167 0.84 -7.49 2.68
CA HIS A 167 1.63 -6.55 3.49
C HIS A 167 0.82 -5.32 3.87
N GLY A 168 1.13 -4.77 5.05
CA GLY A 168 0.66 -3.47 5.53
C GLY A 168 -0.40 -3.53 6.62
N ALA A 169 -1.04 -2.40 6.89
CA ALA A 169 -1.90 -2.23 8.05
C ALA A 169 -3.12 -3.15 8.06
N MET A 170 -3.33 -3.83 9.20
CA MET A 170 -4.54 -4.60 9.47
C MET A 170 -5.64 -3.74 10.11
N CYS A 171 -6.90 -4.14 9.92
CA CYS A 171 -8.06 -3.53 10.53
C CYS A 171 -8.60 -4.44 11.65
N ILE A 172 -9.19 -3.83 12.70
CA ILE A 172 -9.82 -4.58 13.81
C ILE A 172 -11.13 -5.27 13.41
N SER A 173 -11.76 -4.82 12.36
CA SER A 173 -13.02 -5.37 11.86
C SER A 173 -12.92 -5.63 10.37
N TYR A 174 -13.89 -6.34 9.83
CA TYR A 174 -14.05 -6.44 8.38
C TYR A 174 -13.97 -5.07 7.72
N SER A 175 -13.30 -5.00 6.60
CA SER A 175 -13.07 -3.75 5.87
C SER A 175 -14.39 -3.02 5.58
N GLY A 176 -14.44 -1.71 5.89
CA GLY A 176 -15.62 -0.88 5.67
C GLY A 176 -16.82 -1.16 6.60
N ARG A 177 -16.68 -1.98 7.64
CA ARG A 177 -17.80 -2.32 8.56
C ARG A 177 -17.68 -1.72 9.95
N CYS A 178 -16.59 -1.00 10.24
CA CYS A 178 -16.35 -0.40 11.54
C CYS A 178 -17.03 0.98 11.66
N LEU A 179 -17.86 1.15 12.69
CA LEU A 179 -18.50 2.43 13.01
C LEU A 179 -17.75 3.23 14.08
N LEU A 180 -16.64 2.69 14.63
CA LEU A 180 -15.96 3.31 15.78
C LEU A 180 -15.47 4.73 15.47
N SER A 181 -14.93 4.97 14.26
CA SER A 181 -14.49 6.30 13.84
C SER A 181 -15.66 7.29 13.68
N ASN A 182 -16.79 6.82 13.17
CA ASN A 182 -17.99 7.64 13.06
C ASN A 182 -18.49 8.01 14.46
N PHE A 183 -18.61 7.02 15.36
CA PHE A 183 -19.08 7.23 16.72
C PHE A 183 -18.16 8.14 17.54
N MET A 184 -16.85 7.92 17.50
CA MET A 184 -15.87 8.63 18.34
C MET A 184 -15.48 10.01 17.81
N ALA A 185 -15.53 10.22 16.50
CA ALA A 185 -14.98 11.42 15.84
C ALA A 185 -15.90 12.03 14.78
N GLY A 186 -17.12 11.53 14.59
CA GLY A 186 -18.03 11.99 13.53
C GLY A 186 -17.46 11.80 12.12
N ARG A 187 -16.52 10.87 11.92
CA ARG A 187 -15.83 10.65 10.65
C ARG A 187 -16.00 9.21 10.19
N ASP A 188 -16.71 9.08 9.06
CA ASP A 188 -17.09 7.77 8.56
C ASP A 188 -15.92 7.03 7.88
N ALA A 189 -15.59 5.86 8.42
CA ALA A 189 -14.56 4.98 7.88
C ALA A 189 -14.97 4.42 6.49
N ASN A 190 -16.27 4.27 6.25
CA ASN A 190 -16.83 3.74 5.00
C ASN A 190 -16.76 4.77 3.86
N GLN A 191 -16.59 6.05 4.23
CA GLN A 191 -16.38 7.18 3.32
C GLN A 191 -14.89 7.61 3.28
N GLY A 192 -13.99 6.73 3.71
CA GLY A 192 -12.54 6.97 3.67
C GLY A 192 -12.00 7.95 4.71
N ALA A 193 -12.80 8.34 5.71
CA ALA A 193 -12.42 9.33 6.71
C ALA A 193 -12.02 8.74 8.07
N CYS A 194 -11.59 7.47 8.12
CA CYS A 194 -11.21 6.78 9.35
C CYS A 194 -10.09 7.51 10.11
N THR A 195 -10.32 7.78 11.40
CA THR A 195 -9.34 8.39 12.32
C THR A 195 -8.53 7.37 13.10
N HIS A 196 -8.71 6.09 12.82
CA HIS A 196 -8.07 4.97 13.51
C HIS A 196 -8.27 4.98 15.04
N PRO A 197 -9.49 5.18 15.58
CA PRO A 197 -9.69 5.25 17.02
C PRO A 197 -9.40 3.90 17.71
N CYS A 198 -9.49 2.77 17.01
CA CYS A 198 -9.05 1.49 17.53
C CYS A 198 -7.56 1.45 17.95
N ARG A 199 -6.77 2.45 17.58
CA ARG A 199 -5.34 2.59 17.87
C ARG A 199 -5.04 3.64 18.94
N TRP A 200 -6.08 4.29 19.51
CA TRP A 200 -5.91 5.26 20.59
C TRP A 200 -5.73 4.51 21.93
N LYS A 201 -5.11 5.17 22.89
CA LYS A 201 -5.04 4.65 24.25
C LYS A 201 -6.35 4.90 24.96
N TYR A 202 -6.87 3.89 25.60
CA TYR A 202 -8.09 3.95 26.38
C TYR A 202 -7.85 3.46 27.80
N SER A 203 -8.71 3.93 28.73
CA SER A 203 -8.83 3.40 30.06
C SER A 203 -10.31 3.23 30.37
N VAL A 204 -10.64 2.19 31.09
CA VAL A 204 -12.00 1.98 31.63
C VAL A 204 -12.11 2.69 32.96
N VAL A 205 -13.19 3.42 33.16
CA VAL A 205 -13.53 4.06 34.41
C VAL A 205 -14.86 3.47 34.91
N GLU A 206 -14.88 2.96 36.12
CA GLU A 206 -16.11 2.54 36.74
C GLU A 206 -16.88 3.77 37.27
N GLU A 207 -18.18 3.88 36.94
CA GLU A 207 -19.00 5.04 37.33
C GLU A 207 -18.97 5.33 38.82
N LYS A 208 -18.90 4.27 39.66
CA LYS A 208 -18.86 4.36 41.13
C LYS A 208 -17.47 4.67 41.71
N ARG A 209 -16.42 4.71 40.86
CA ARG A 209 -15.04 5.03 41.21
C ARG A 209 -14.45 6.10 40.26
N PRO A 210 -15.03 7.31 40.29
CA PRO A 210 -14.53 8.37 39.39
C PRO A 210 -13.10 8.74 39.77
N GLY A 211 -12.23 8.80 38.76
CA GLY A 211 -10.80 9.11 38.92
C GLY A 211 -9.86 7.91 39.02
N GLU A 212 -10.39 6.70 39.15
CA GLU A 212 -9.62 5.47 39.05
C GLU A 212 -9.62 4.97 37.60
N TYR A 213 -8.51 5.23 36.89
CA TYR A 213 -8.35 4.80 35.50
C TYR A 213 -7.78 3.38 35.46
N MET A 214 -8.58 2.44 35.02
CA MET A 214 -8.15 1.05 34.81
C MET A 214 -7.66 0.92 33.39
N PRO A 215 -6.36 0.63 33.15
CA PRO A 215 -5.88 0.36 31.82
C PRO A 215 -6.59 -0.88 31.25
N VAL A 216 -6.90 -0.82 29.96
CA VAL A 216 -7.55 -1.92 29.27
C VAL A 216 -6.48 -2.84 28.71
N PHE A 217 -6.40 -4.07 29.22
CA PHE A 217 -5.47 -5.11 28.77
C PHE A 217 -6.27 -6.36 28.39
N GLU A 218 -5.72 -7.22 27.55
CA GLU A 218 -6.28 -8.52 27.27
C GLU A 218 -5.75 -9.58 28.24
N ASN A 219 -6.63 -10.45 28.65
CA ASN A 219 -6.29 -11.71 29.30
C ASN A 219 -7.31 -12.77 28.85
N GLU A 220 -7.18 -14.01 29.28
CA GLU A 220 -8.02 -15.16 28.89
C GLU A 220 -9.54 -14.95 28.99
N ARG A 221 -10.03 -13.78 29.40
CA ARG A 221 -11.43 -13.50 29.75
C ARG A 221 -12.06 -12.31 29.02
N GLY A 222 -11.34 -11.53 28.20
CA GLY A 222 -11.98 -10.35 27.64
C GLY A 222 -11.18 -9.55 26.63
N THR A 223 -11.89 -8.69 25.96
CA THR A 223 -11.53 -7.95 24.75
C THR A 223 -10.84 -6.64 25.04
N PHE A 224 -9.89 -6.30 24.24
CA PHE A 224 -9.09 -5.06 24.25
C PHE A 224 -9.30 -4.26 23.00
N ILE A 225 -9.06 -2.98 23.10
CA ILE A 225 -9.06 -2.04 21.98
C ILE A 225 -7.60 -1.82 21.57
N PHE A 226 -7.09 -2.16 20.63
CA PHE A 226 -6.85 -2.94 19.44
C PHE A 226 -5.79 -2.25 18.59
N ASN A 227 -4.53 -2.43 18.89
CA ASN A 227 -3.42 -1.95 18.09
C ASN A 227 -2.85 -3.13 17.29
N SER A 228 -3.53 -3.51 16.21
CA SER A 228 -3.11 -4.62 15.37
C SER A 228 -1.71 -4.40 14.82
N LYS A 229 -0.88 -5.44 14.84
CA LYS A 229 0.37 -5.53 14.10
C LYS A 229 0.10 -5.38 12.60
N ASP A 230 1.12 -5.00 11.84
CA ASP A 230 1.01 -4.92 10.38
C ASP A 230 1.20 -6.33 9.77
N LEU A 231 0.42 -6.63 8.74
CA LEU A 231 0.57 -7.87 7.98
C LEU A 231 1.91 -7.89 7.26
N CYS A 232 2.63 -9.01 7.32
CA CYS A 232 3.83 -9.25 6.52
C CYS A 232 3.97 -10.73 6.17
N MET A 233 3.90 -11.05 4.88
CA MET A 233 3.99 -12.41 4.36
C MET A 233 5.29 -12.67 3.60
N VAL A 234 6.30 -11.81 3.75
CA VAL A 234 7.57 -11.93 3.00
C VAL A 234 8.32 -13.23 3.30
N GLU A 235 8.14 -13.79 4.50
CA GLU A 235 8.75 -15.06 4.94
C GLU A 235 7.95 -16.29 4.50
N HIS A 236 6.81 -16.11 3.82
CA HIS A 236 5.84 -17.15 3.50
C HIS A 236 5.50 -17.20 2.00
N MET A 237 6.43 -16.78 1.12
CA MET A 237 6.17 -16.73 -0.33
C MET A 237 5.92 -18.10 -0.93
N GLU A 238 6.53 -19.15 -0.43
CA GLU A 238 6.30 -20.51 -0.91
C GLU A 238 4.83 -20.94 -0.74
N ASP A 239 4.26 -20.68 0.44
CA ASP A 239 2.84 -20.96 0.72
C ASP A 239 1.90 -20.10 -0.13
N ILE A 240 2.23 -18.82 -0.27
CA ILE A 240 1.45 -17.86 -1.08
C ILE A 240 1.46 -18.27 -2.55
N LEU A 241 2.63 -18.56 -3.14
CA LEU A 241 2.77 -18.90 -4.55
C LEU A 241 2.13 -20.24 -4.94
N THR A 242 1.86 -21.09 -3.95
CA THR A 242 1.19 -22.41 -4.14
C THR A 242 -0.31 -22.38 -3.77
N SER A 243 -0.83 -21.25 -3.29
CA SER A 243 -2.22 -21.15 -2.81
C SER A 243 -3.26 -20.91 -3.90
N GLY A 244 -2.84 -20.60 -5.13
CA GLY A 244 -3.74 -20.26 -6.24
C GLY A 244 -4.18 -18.79 -6.28
N ILE A 245 -3.48 -17.91 -5.57
CA ILE A 245 -3.67 -16.45 -5.62
C ILE A 245 -3.04 -15.91 -6.90
N ASP A 246 -3.77 -15.03 -7.61
CA ASP A 246 -3.33 -14.43 -8.87
C ASP A 246 -2.69 -13.06 -8.68
N SER A 247 -3.08 -12.29 -7.64
CA SER A 247 -2.56 -10.94 -7.38
C SER A 247 -2.26 -10.74 -5.90
N LEU A 248 -1.07 -10.23 -5.62
CA LEU A 248 -0.50 -9.98 -4.30
C LEU A 248 -0.52 -8.48 -4.01
N LYS A 249 -1.38 -8.04 -3.09
CA LYS A 249 -1.63 -6.64 -2.82
C LYS A 249 -0.89 -6.12 -1.60
N ILE A 250 -0.19 -5.01 -1.78
CA ILE A 250 0.42 -4.25 -0.69
C ILE A 250 -0.56 -3.15 -0.24
N GLU A 251 -0.83 -3.05 1.07
CA GLU A 251 -1.55 -1.90 1.66
C GLU A 251 -0.58 -0.78 1.99
N GLY A 252 -0.99 0.46 1.73
CA GLY A 252 -0.14 1.60 2.05
C GLY A 252 -0.38 2.83 1.19
N ARG A 253 -1.60 3.06 0.68
CA ARG A 253 -1.94 4.19 -0.19
C ARG A 253 -1.63 5.57 0.41
N MET A 254 -1.46 5.67 1.74
CA MET A 254 -1.06 6.91 2.44
C MET A 254 0.42 6.97 2.78
N LYS A 255 1.20 6.00 2.32
CA LYS A 255 2.62 5.89 2.66
C LYS A 255 3.50 6.69 1.69
N THR A 256 4.74 6.94 2.10
CA THR A 256 5.74 7.68 1.32
C THR A 256 6.32 6.85 0.17
N ALA A 257 6.97 7.50 -0.79
CA ALA A 257 7.70 6.84 -1.87
C ALA A 257 8.76 5.86 -1.34
N LEU A 258 9.48 6.21 -0.25
CA LEU A 258 10.45 5.31 0.40
C LEU A 258 9.79 3.99 0.86
N TYR A 259 8.64 4.07 1.54
CA TYR A 259 7.92 2.86 1.97
C TYR A 259 7.50 2.01 0.77
N VAL A 260 6.88 2.63 -0.22
CA VAL A 260 6.39 1.93 -1.42
C VAL A 260 7.53 1.26 -2.17
N ALA A 261 8.63 1.97 -2.40
CA ALA A 261 9.81 1.43 -3.05
C ALA A 261 10.43 0.26 -2.27
N THR A 262 10.62 0.44 -0.96
CA THR A 262 11.24 -0.59 -0.11
C THR A 262 10.42 -1.87 -0.11
N VAL A 263 9.11 -1.76 0.11
CA VAL A 263 8.22 -2.93 0.16
C VAL A 263 8.07 -3.57 -1.21
N ALA A 264 7.85 -2.78 -2.28
CA ALA A 264 7.67 -3.30 -3.64
C ALA A 264 8.90 -4.08 -4.11
N ARG A 265 10.13 -3.51 -4.02
CA ARG A 265 11.35 -4.20 -4.46
C ARG A 265 11.64 -5.45 -3.65
N THR A 266 11.31 -5.43 -2.34
CA THR A 266 11.55 -6.58 -1.47
C THR A 266 10.65 -7.75 -1.84
N TYR A 267 9.34 -7.50 -2.00
CA TYR A 267 8.40 -8.54 -2.45
C TYR A 267 8.69 -8.99 -3.88
N ARG A 268 9.05 -8.06 -4.79
CA ARG A 268 9.43 -8.43 -6.16
C ARG A 268 10.58 -9.41 -6.15
N LYS A 269 11.65 -9.10 -5.40
CA LYS A 269 12.80 -9.98 -5.28
C LYS A 269 12.43 -11.31 -4.60
N ALA A 270 11.64 -11.30 -3.53
CA ALA A 270 11.23 -12.52 -2.83
C ALA A 270 10.39 -13.43 -3.75
N ILE A 271 9.47 -12.88 -4.54
CA ILE A 271 8.68 -13.63 -5.53
C ILE A 271 9.60 -14.22 -6.60
N ASP A 272 10.47 -13.42 -7.19
CA ASP A 272 11.33 -13.86 -8.30
C ASP A 272 12.34 -14.93 -7.81
N ASP A 273 12.96 -14.73 -6.67
CA ASP A 273 13.88 -15.71 -6.07
C ASP A 273 13.16 -17.04 -5.73
N CYS A 274 11.93 -16.98 -5.19
CA CYS A 274 11.14 -18.17 -4.88
C CYS A 274 10.69 -18.93 -6.14
N LEU A 275 10.37 -18.21 -7.21
CA LEU A 275 10.04 -18.80 -8.51
C LEU A 275 11.26 -19.42 -9.20
N GLU A 276 12.46 -18.86 -8.99
CA GLU A 276 13.72 -19.41 -9.51
C GLU A 276 14.11 -20.68 -8.73
N SER A 277 14.24 -20.58 -7.41
CA SER A 277 14.37 -21.72 -6.51
C SER A 277 14.01 -21.36 -5.06
N VAL A 278 13.40 -22.31 -4.37
CA VAL A 278 13.06 -22.18 -2.94
C VAL A 278 14.31 -22.00 -2.08
N GLU A 279 15.42 -22.67 -2.44
CA GLU A 279 16.71 -22.56 -1.75
C GLU A 279 17.27 -21.14 -1.86
N LYS A 280 17.18 -20.51 -3.04
CA LYS A 280 17.62 -19.12 -3.25
C LYS A 280 16.79 -18.15 -2.41
N TYR A 281 15.48 -18.35 -2.39
CA TYR A 281 14.58 -17.56 -1.56
C TYR A 281 14.96 -17.66 -0.07
N HIS A 282 15.16 -18.87 0.46
CA HIS A 282 15.59 -19.05 1.85
C HIS A 282 16.98 -18.48 2.14
N ALA A 283 17.92 -18.60 1.21
CA ALA A 283 19.27 -18.03 1.36
C ALA A 283 19.24 -16.48 1.45
N ASN A 284 18.29 -15.84 0.79
CA ASN A 284 18.11 -14.38 0.79
C ASN A 284 17.17 -13.87 1.91
N MET A 285 16.63 -14.74 2.76
CA MET A 285 15.69 -14.35 3.82
C MET A 285 16.21 -13.23 4.74
N PRO A 286 17.48 -13.26 5.21
CA PRO A 286 18.01 -12.17 6.04
C PRO A 286 17.93 -10.79 5.35
N TRP A 287 18.16 -10.75 4.02
CA TRP A 287 18.06 -9.51 3.26
C TRP A 287 16.60 -9.00 3.19
N TYR A 288 15.60 -9.89 2.97
CA TYR A 288 14.20 -9.46 2.95
C TYR A 288 13.77 -8.90 4.29
N GLN A 289 14.11 -9.57 5.39
CA GLN A 289 13.80 -9.13 6.75
C GLN A 289 14.44 -7.77 7.06
N GLU A 290 15.72 -7.60 6.72
CA GLU A 290 16.42 -6.32 6.86
C GLU A 290 15.71 -5.21 6.06
N GLN A 291 15.41 -5.44 4.77
CA GLN A 291 14.78 -4.40 3.95
C GLN A 291 13.39 -4.01 4.47
N ILE A 292 12.56 -4.96 4.87
CA ILE A 292 11.24 -4.69 5.44
C ILE A 292 11.35 -3.92 6.77
N SER A 293 12.34 -4.19 7.61
CA SER A 293 12.58 -3.45 8.85
C SER A 293 13.04 -2.01 8.61
N ASN A 294 13.62 -1.71 7.44
CA ASN A 294 14.09 -0.37 7.07
C ASN A 294 12.97 0.62 6.68
N CYS A 295 11.72 0.17 6.60
CA CYS A 295 10.59 1.07 6.35
C CYS A 295 9.78 1.35 7.64
N THR A 296 8.96 2.39 7.61
CA THR A 296 8.10 2.72 8.75
C THR A 296 7.01 1.66 8.92
N TYR A 297 7.12 0.82 9.95
CA TYR A 297 6.21 -0.29 10.22
C TYR A 297 5.82 -0.38 11.69
N ARG A 298 4.82 -1.22 11.98
CA ARG A 298 4.54 -1.78 13.29
C ARG A 298 5.06 -3.21 13.34
N GLN A 299 5.19 -3.80 14.53
CA GLN A 299 5.52 -5.22 14.61
C GLN A 299 4.66 -6.05 13.65
N PHE A 300 5.23 -7.12 13.10
CA PHE A 300 4.60 -7.90 12.03
C PHE A 300 3.81 -9.11 12.56
N THR A 301 2.81 -9.50 11.76
CA THR A 301 1.97 -10.69 11.96
C THR A 301 1.63 -11.30 10.59
N THR A 302 1.30 -12.58 10.59
CA THR A 302 0.70 -13.26 9.43
C THR A 302 -0.81 -13.08 9.33
N GLY A 303 -1.41 -12.28 10.22
CA GLY A 303 -2.86 -12.06 10.24
C GLY A 303 -3.64 -13.36 10.44
N PHE A 304 -4.59 -13.62 9.55
CA PHE A 304 -5.43 -14.81 9.57
C PHE A 304 -4.92 -15.97 8.72
N PHE A 305 -3.82 -15.81 7.98
CA PHE A 305 -3.36 -16.80 7.00
C PHE A 305 -3.14 -18.20 7.58
N TYR A 306 -2.68 -18.30 8.82
CA TYR A 306 -2.42 -19.57 9.50
C TYR A 306 -3.39 -19.88 10.65
N GLY A 307 -4.51 -19.17 10.72
CA GLY A 307 -5.54 -19.37 11.71
C GLY A 307 -6.06 -18.09 12.35
N LYS A 308 -6.87 -18.21 13.38
CA LYS A 308 -7.42 -17.04 14.06
C LYS A 308 -6.31 -16.28 14.79
N PRO A 309 -6.27 -14.95 14.66
CA PRO A 309 -5.37 -14.10 15.45
C PRO A 309 -5.55 -14.33 16.94
N ASP A 310 -4.44 -14.38 17.64
CA ASP A 310 -4.35 -14.48 19.09
C ASP A 310 -3.78 -13.18 19.71
N GLU A 311 -3.47 -13.23 21.00
CA GLU A 311 -2.82 -12.13 21.73
C GLU A 311 -1.51 -11.64 21.09
N ASN A 312 -0.77 -12.51 20.40
CA ASN A 312 0.49 -12.16 19.75
C ASN A 312 0.32 -11.30 18.49
N THR A 313 -0.90 -11.15 17.99
CA THR A 313 -1.19 -10.34 16.78
C THR A 313 -1.46 -8.87 17.07
N GLN A 314 -1.42 -8.47 18.35
CA GLN A 314 -1.65 -7.10 18.81
C GLN A 314 -0.38 -6.50 19.44
N ILE A 315 -0.33 -5.17 19.53
CA ILE A 315 0.73 -4.43 20.19
C ILE A 315 0.17 -3.82 21.48
N TYR A 316 0.77 -4.18 22.62
CA TYR A 316 0.28 -3.75 23.94
C TYR A 316 1.13 -2.67 24.58
N ASP A 317 2.40 -2.52 24.20
CA ASP A 317 3.41 -1.70 24.86
C ASP A 317 3.62 -0.34 24.22
N SER A 318 3.36 -0.17 22.93
CA SER A 318 3.57 1.11 22.25
C SER A 318 2.61 1.33 21.07
N ASN A 319 2.30 2.61 20.79
CA ASN A 319 1.64 3.04 19.55
C ASN A 319 2.66 3.54 18.52
N THR A 320 3.96 3.33 18.77
CA THR A 320 5.03 3.95 18.01
C THR A 320 5.34 3.11 16.77
N TYR A 321 5.34 3.76 15.62
CA TYR A 321 5.95 3.19 14.42
C TYR A 321 7.47 3.14 14.63
N VAL A 322 8.06 2.02 14.26
CA VAL A 322 9.52 1.91 14.12
C VAL A 322 9.91 2.60 12.83
N ARG A 323 10.97 3.40 12.88
CA ARG A 323 11.53 4.09 11.72
C ARG A 323 13.04 4.01 11.81
N GLU A 324 13.67 3.35 10.84
CA GLU A 324 15.11 3.19 10.80
C GLU A 324 15.79 4.05 9.73
N TYR A 325 15.02 4.56 8.76
CA TYR A 325 15.52 5.42 7.69
C TYR A 325 14.66 6.66 7.46
N THR A 326 15.35 7.77 7.24
CA THR A 326 14.75 9.04 6.82
C THR A 326 14.79 9.19 5.31
N TYR A 327 13.62 9.41 4.68
CA TYR A 327 13.49 9.68 3.24
C TYR A 327 14.00 11.09 2.91
N LEU A 328 14.99 11.22 2.04
CA LEU A 328 15.57 12.51 1.65
C LEU A 328 15.02 13.03 0.31
N GLY A 329 14.65 12.13 -0.59
CA GLY A 329 14.13 12.38 -1.94
C GLY A 329 14.54 11.27 -2.89
N PHE A 330 14.27 11.42 -4.17
CA PHE A 330 14.80 10.57 -5.22
C PHE A 330 15.40 11.43 -6.34
N ALA A 331 16.31 10.87 -7.11
CA ALA A 331 16.92 11.55 -8.24
C ALA A 331 15.89 11.71 -9.38
N GLU A 332 15.44 12.95 -9.61
CA GLU A 332 14.45 13.31 -10.66
C GLU A 332 15.13 13.44 -12.03
N GLU A 333 16.37 13.93 -12.03
CA GLU A 333 17.17 14.20 -13.22
C GLU A 333 18.64 14.20 -12.85
N ILE A 334 19.50 13.83 -13.79
CA ILE A 334 20.96 13.94 -13.66
C ILE A 334 21.44 14.90 -14.74
N ASP A 335 22.11 15.98 -14.34
CA ASP A 335 22.66 16.95 -15.29
C ASP A 335 23.99 16.50 -15.90
N GLU A 336 24.49 17.23 -16.89
CA GLU A 336 25.75 16.94 -17.60
C GLU A 336 26.99 16.93 -16.68
N ARG A 337 26.88 17.55 -15.49
CA ARG A 337 27.95 17.60 -14.46
C ARG A 337 27.86 16.43 -13.48
N GLY A 338 26.86 15.56 -13.63
CA GLY A 338 26.59 14.45 -12.72
C GLY A 338 25.90 14.90 -11.40
N LEU A 339 25.25 16.06 -11.40
CA LEU A 339 24.46 16.51 -10.25
C LEU A 339 23.06 15.90 -10.32
N ALA A 340 22.61 15.32 -9.24
CA ALA A 340 21.25 14.83 -9.11
C ALA A 340 20.32 15.96 -8.67
N ARG A 341 19.29 16.26 -9.48
CA ARG A 341 18.19 17.13 -9.08
C ARG A 341 17.20 16.31 -8.25
N LEU A 342 16.76 16.86 -7.13
CA LEU A 342 15.72 16.28 -6.29
C LEU A 342 14.88 17.33 -5.58
N THR A 343 13.65 16.97 -5.27
CA THR A 343 12.78 17.69 -4.35
C THR A 343 13.02 17.15 -2.93
N GLN A 344 13.67 17.96 -2.10
CA GLN A 344 14.09 17.58 -0.75
C GLN A 344 12.88 17.29 0.16
N ARG A 345 12.95 16.20 0.93
CA ARG A 345 11.88 15.76 1.84
C ARG A 345 12.23 15.92 3.32
N ASN A 346 13.50 15.78 3.65
CA ASN A 346 14.03 15.99 5.00
C ASN A 346 15.41 16.64 4.92
N LYS A 347 15.79 17.39 5.96
CA LYS A 347 17.07 18.09 6.03
C LYS A 347 18.25 17.13 5.98
N PHE A 348 19.26 17.47 5.18
CA PHE A 348 20.60 16.88 5.19
C PHE A 348 21.65 17.92 4.78
N SER A 349 22.93 17.63 4.99
CA SER A 349 24.03 18.58 4.87
C SER A 349 25.19 18.01 4.06
N VAL A 350 26.03 18.89 3.56
CA VAL A 350 27.32 18.51 2.97
C VAL A 350 28.16 17.79 4.01
N GLY A 351 28.87 16.74 3.57
CA GLY A 351 29.69 15.88 4.42
C GLY A 351 28.92 14.73 5.10
N GLU A 352 27.60 14.72 5.07
CA GLU A 352 26.83 13.59 5.61
C GLU A 352 26.99 12.34 4.73
N THR A 353 27.05 11.16 5.37
CA THR A 353 26.91 9.86 4.70
C THR A 353 25.44 9.50 4.61
N ILE A 354 24.98 9.25 3.39
CA ILE A 354 23.62 8.84 3.05
C ILE A 354 23.68 7.57 2.21
N GLU A 355 22.55 7.03 1.84
CA GLU A 355 22.48 5.80 1.04
C GLU A 355 21.65 6.02 -0.22
N ILE A 356 22.17 5.56 -1.35
CA ILE A 356 21.43 5.40 -2.60
C ILE A 356 20.76 4.02 -2.57
N MET A 357 19.44 3.99 -2.55
CA MET A 357 18.63 2.78 -2.62
C MET A 357 18.21 2.55 -4.08
N LYS A 358 18.72 1.48 -4.70
CA LYS A 358 18.44 1.13 -6.11
C LYS A 358 17.27 0.14 -6.26
N PRO A 359 16.56 0.19 -7.41
CA PRO A 359 15.49 -0.77 -7.71
C PRO A 359 15.96 -2.25 -7.75
N ASP A 360 17.20 -2.49 -8.14
CA ASP A 360 17.79 -3.84 -8.28
C ASP A 360 18.17 -4.51 -6.95
N GLY A 361 17.90 -3.85 -5.83
CA GLY A 361 18.17 -4.36 -4.48
C GLY A 361 19.47 -3.89 -3.86
N ARG A 362 20.36 -3.21 -4.61
CA ARG A 362 21.59 -2.63 -4.05
C ARG A 362 21.28 -1.42 -3.18
N ASN A 363 22.05 -1.27 -2.13
CA ASN A 363 22.11 -0.09 -1.29
C ASN A 363 23.56 0.40 -1.27
N ILE A 364 23.81 1.63 -1.68
CA ILE A 364 25.16 2.16 -1.89
C ILE A 364 25.39 3.33 -0.93
N PRO A 365 26.28 3.19 0.06
CA PRO A 365 26.63 4.31 0.92
C PRO A 365 27.43 5.35 0.13
N VAL A 366 27.04 6.62 0.26
CA VAL A 366 27.65 7.74 -0.44
C VAL A 366 27.79 8.95 0.49
N THR A 367 28.75 9.83 0.21
CA THR A 367 28.90 11.10 0.91
C THR A 367 28.36 12.24 0.06
N VAL A 368 27.66 13.17 0.69
CA VAL A 368 27.19 14.41 0.08
C VAL A 368 28.38 15.36 -0.10
N GLU A 369 28.87 15.54 -1.32
CA GLU A 369 30.02 16.40 -1.64
C GLU A 369 29.64 17.88 -1.74
N ALA A 370 28.48 18.18 -2.34
CA ALA A 370 27.99 19.54 -2.49
C ALA A 370 26.47 19.57 -2.65
N ILE A 371 25.86 20.68 -2.26
CA ILE A 371 24.44 20.99 -2.47
C ILE A 371 24.35 22.37 -3.12
N TYR A 372 23.47 22.51 -4.12
CA TYR A 372 23.22 23.78 -4.80
C TYR A 372 21.71 24.05 -4.85
N ASN A 373 21.33 25.33 -4.78
CA ASN A 373 19.94 25.77 -5.06
C ASN A 373 19.66 25.81 -6.57
N GLU A 374 18.44 26.20 -6.97
CA GLU A 374 18.04 26.30 -8.37
C GLU A 374 18.81 27.38 -9.13
N GLU A 375 19.33 28.39 -8.46
CA GLU A 375 20.18 29.48 -8.99
C GLU A 375 21.66 29.04 -9.16
N GLY A 376 22.02 27.85 -8.68
CA GLY A 376 23.38 27.30 -8.77
C GLY A 376 24.29 27.78 -7.64
N GLU A 377 23.76 28.41 -6.60
CA GLU A 377 24.53 28.85 -5.45
C GLU A 377 24.75 27.67 -4.50
N SER A 378 25.99 27.58 -3.95
CA SER A 378 26.36 26.52 -3.00
C SER A 378 25.67 26.70 -1.65
N MET A 379 25.20 25.60 -1.08
CA MET A 379 24.54 25.52 0.22
C MET A 379 25.25 24.51 1.13
N GLU A 380 25.35 24.81 2.44
CA GLU A 380 25.88 23.86 3.42
C GLU A 380 24.85 22.75 3.78
N SER A 381 23.58 23.04 3.64
CA SER A 381 22.50 22.09 3.92
C SER A 381 21.24 22.41 3.12
N ALA A 382 20.34 21.43 2.99
CA ALA A 382 19.00 21.58 2.44
C ALA A 382 17.97 21.68 3.59
N PRO A 383 17.67 22.89 4.11
CA PRO A 383 16.89 23.04 5.34
C PRO A 383 15.37 23.04 5.15
N HIS A 384 14.87 23.35 3.92
CA HIS A 384 13.46 23.57 3.67
C HIS A 384 12.82 22.39 2.95
N ALA A 385 11.79 21.81 3.55
CA ALA A 385 11.02 20.73 2.91
C ALA A 385 10.44 21.18 1.57
N GLN A 386 10.48 20.28 0.57
CA GLN A 386 10.05 20.51 -0.81
C GLN A 386 10.89 21.53 -1.60
N GLN A 387 12.05 21.92 -1.08
CA GLN A 387 13.00 22.70 -1.85
C GLN A 387 13.59 21.86 -2.99
N ARG A 388 13.64 22.42 -4.19
CA ARG A 388 14.40 21.83 -5.31
C ARG A 388 15.86 22.15 -5.13
N ILE A 389 16.69 21.14 -5.24
CA ILE A 389 18.14 21.25 -5.07
C ILE A 389 18.86 20.33 -6.07
N TYR A 390 20.12 20.65 -6.30
CA TYR A 390 21.08 19.83 -7.01
C TYR A 390 22.13 19.31 -6.04
N VAL A 391 22.38 18.01 -6.06
CA VAL A 391 23.28 17.36 -5.11
C VAL A 391 24.40 16.65 -5.85
N LYS A 392 25.64 16.86 -5.41
CA LYS A 392 26.79 16.06 -5.82
C LYS A 392 27.08 15.01 -4.76
N LEU A 393 27.16 13.78 -5.18
CA LEU A 393 27.47 12.62 -4.33
C LEU A 393 28.76 11.98 -4.79
N THR A 394 29.44 11.22 -3.91
CA THR A 394 30.64 10.44 -4.26
C THR A 394 30.39 9.39 -5.33
N GLU A 395 29.15 8.92 -5.51
CA GLU A 395 28.70 8.12 -6.64
C GLU A 395 27.43 8.77 -7.23
N THR A 396 27.37 8.91 -8.54
CA THR A 396 26.22 9.52 -9.24
C THR A 396 25.04 8.54 -9.23
N PRO A 397 23.86 8.92 -8.71
CA PRO A 397 22.68 8.09 -8.78
C PRO A 397 22.13 8.03 -10.22
N GLU A 398 21.25 7.08 -10.46
CA GLU A 398 20.40 7.05 -11.65
C GLU A 398 19.05 7.70 -11.36
N VAL A 399 18.33 8.09 -12.42
CA VAL A 399 16.96 8.63 -12.26
C VAL A 399 16.08 7.59 -11.57
N PHE A 400 15.28 8.03 -10.60
CA PHE A 400 14.48 7.26 -9.65
C PHE A 400 15.23 6.55 -8.53
N ASP A 401 16.56 6.60 -8.45
CA ASP A 401 17.27 6.15 -7.26
C ASP A 401 16.82 6.96 -6.05
N ILE A 402 16.47 6.28 -4.96
CA ILE A 402 16.04 6.93 -3.72
C ILE A 402 17.24 7.24 -2.85
N LEU A 403 17.27 8.48 -2.33
CA LEU A 403 18.22 8.91 -1.33
C LEU A 403 17.58 8.81 0.05
N ARG A 404 18.25 8.11 0.97
CA ARG A 404 17.80 7.89 2.34
C ARG A 404 18.96 7.95 3.33
N ARG A 405 18.65 8.20 4.59
CA ARG A 405 19.65 8.23 5.68
C ARG A 405 19.17 7.33 6.82
N GLY A 406 20.04 6.46 7.33
CA GLY A 406 19.82 5.72 8.57
C GLY A 406 19.70 6.66 9.78
N GLU A 407 18.89 6.31 10.78
CA GLU A 407 18.73 7.06 12.04
C GLU A 407 19.77 6.64 13.08
#